data_c375d3b21c64317401a71f99835ec52d
#
_entry.id   c375d3b21c64317401a71f99835ec52d
#
_cell.length_a   1.000
_cell.length_b   1.000
_cell.length_c   1.000
_cell.angle_alpha   90.00
_cell.angle_beta   90.00
_cell.angle_gamma   90.00
#
_symmetry.space_group_name_H-M   'P 1'
#
loop_
_entity.id
_entity.type
_entity.pdbx_description
1 polymer ?
#
loop_
_entity_poly.entity_id
_entity_poly.type
_entity_poly.pdbx_seq_one_letter_code
_entity_poly.pdbx_strand_id
1 'polypeptide(L)'
;DKSSSEKLFITIGDISLRAAQKFTKNHTNAKGILLDVFNKEERERAVKNCDMVISMLPARFHIEVAEDCITFGKNLVTASYISDEMQNLDKEAKAKGLVFMNEIGVDPGIDHMSAMKVIDNIRDKGGKLLLFESFTGGLVAPESDDNLWNYKFTWNPRNVVLAGQGGAAEFLQEGLYKYIPYNRLFRRTELIKIDGYGKFEVYANRNSLKYHDVYG
;
A
#
# COMPACT_ATOMS: atom_id res chain seq x y z
N ASP A 1 8.93 18.85 8.84
CA ASP A 1 7.49 18.91 8.97
C ASP A 1 6.91 20.02 8.08
N LYS A 2 6.08 19.61 7.09
CA LYS A 2 5.51 20.54 6.10
C LYS A 2 4.14 21.09 6.50
N SER A 3 3.54 20.63 7.61
CA SER A 3 2.19 21.04 7.99
C SER A 3 2.06 22.55 8.20
N SER A 4 3.09 23.18 8.74
CA SER A 4 3.10 24.64 8.95
C SER A 4 3.26 25.43 7.67
N SER A 5 4.13 24.99 6.74
CA SER A 5 4.33 25.65 5.44
C SER A 5 3.12 25.51 4.52
N GLU A 6 2.45 24.35 4.57
CA GLU A 6 1.27 24.04 3.75
C GLU A 6 -0.04 24.46 4.42
N LYS A 7 0.00 25.09 5.60
CA LYS A 7 -1.18 25.51 6.36
C LYS A 7 -2.16 24.34 6.65
N LEU A 8 -1.63 23.14 6.86
CA LEU A 8 -2.41 21.97 7.20
C LEU A 8 -2.56 21.84 8.70
N PHE A 9 -3.75 21.44 9.16
CA PHE A 9 -3.97 20.99 10.53
C PHE A 9 -4.24 19.49 10.53
N ILE A 10 -3.44 18.72 11.26
CA ILE A 10 -3.49 17.26 11.26
C ILE A 10 -4.17 16.76 12.54
N THR A 11 -5.21 15.95 12.39
CA THR A 11 -5.81 15.24 13.52
C THR A 11 -5.45 13.75 13.38
N ILE A 12 -4.77 13.19 14.39
CA ILE A 12 -4.44 11.77 14.44
C ILE A 12 -5.41 11.09 15.40
N GLY A 13 -6.24 10.17 14.87
CA GLY A 13 -7.12 9.30 15.64
C GLY A 13 -6.47 7.93 15.85
N ASP A 14 -6.49 7.44 17.09
CA ASP A 14 -6.01 6.10 17.45
C ASP A 14 -6.83 5.60 18.65
N ILE A 15 -7.00 4.26 18.76
CA ILE A 15 -7.63 3.63 19.92
C ILE A 15 -6.83 3.87 21.22
N SER A 16 -5.58 4.26 21.10
CA SER A 16 -4.72 4.70 22.18
C SER A 16 -4.48 6.21 22.10
N LEU A 17 -5.16 6.99 22.90
CA LEU A 17 -4.92 8.43 22.99
C LEU A 17 -3.43 8.77 23.19
N ARG A 18 -2.73 7.95 24.00
CA ARG A 18 -1.29 8.12 24.25
C ARG A 18 -0.47 7.94 22.97
N ALA A 19 -0.83 6.97 22.12
CA ALA A 19 -0.18 6.76 20.82
C ALA A 19 -0.41 7.96 19.91
N ALA A 20 -1.65 8.42 19.74
CA ALA A 20 -1.98 9.59 18.95
C ALA A 20 -1.23 10.85 19.42
N GLN A 21 -1.19 11.10 20.72
CA GLN A 21 -0.51 12.25 21.31
C GLN A 21 1.00 12.18 21.18
N LYS A 22 1.60 10.99 21.20
CA LYS A 22 3.06 10.83 21.00
C LYS A 22 3.51 11.42 19.66
N PHE A 23 2.73 11.26 18.60
CA PHE A 23 3.05 11.78 17.27
C PHE A 23 2.73 13.26 17.09
N THR A 24 1.88 13.83 17.94
CA THR A 24 1.45 15.24 17.81
C THR A 24 2.09 16.19 18.82
N LYS A 25 2.75 15.66 19.86
CA LYS A 25 3.24 16.42 21.03
C LYS A 25 4.11 17.64 20.69
N ASN A 26 4.89 17.57 19.62
CA ASN A 26 5.86 18.62 19.25
C ASN A 26 5.39 19.42 18.02
N HIS A 27 4.13 19.32 17.64
CA HIS A 27 3.59 19.95 16.44
C HIS A 27 2.43 20.87 16.80
N THR A 28 2.58 22.16 16.52
CA THR A 28 1.54 23.17 16.82
C THR A 28 0.30 23.00 15.97
N ASN A 29 0.45 22.43 14.76
CA ASN A 29 -0.61 22.21 13.80
C ASN A 29 -1.11 20.76 13.78
N ALA A 30 -0.98 20.06 14.91
CA ALA A 30 -1.46 18.68 15.02
C ALA A 30 -2.08 18.41 16.39
N LYS A 31 -3.06 17.54 16.43
CA LYS A 31 -3.66 17.03 17.67
C LYS A 31 -3.91 15.53 17.58
N GLY A 32 -3.74 14.83 18.72
CA GLY A 32 -4.14 13.44 18.89
C GLY A 32 -5.52 13.35 19.54
N ILE A 33 -6.36 12.47 19.03
CA ILE A 33 -7.67 12.17 19.62
C ILE A 33 -7.80 10.67 19.90
N LEU A 34 -8.58 10.32 20.90
CA LEU A 34 -9.08 8.95 21.08
C LEU A 34 -10.13 8.68 20.03
N LEU A 35 -9.98 7.60 19.28
CA LEU A 35 -10.90 7.20 18.24
C LEU A 35 -10.98 5.68 18.17
N ASP A 36 -12.12 5.13 18.55
CA ASP A 36 -12.45 3.75 18.21
C ASP A 36 -13.21 3.71 16.88
N VAL A 37 -12.57 3.15 15.86
CA VAL A 37 -13.16 3.06 14.51
C VAL A 37 -14.38 2.14 14.44
N PHE A 38 -14.57 1.26 15.42
CA PHE A 38 -15.78 0.43 15.54
C PHE A 38 -16.95 1.19 16.17
N ASN A 39 -16.67 2.28 16.88
CA ASN A 39 -17.72 3.16 17.35
C ASN A 39 -18.15 4.08 16.22
N LYS A 40 -19.29 3.77 15.62
CA LYS A 40 -19.82 4.50 14.46
C LYS A 40 -19.96 6.00 14.73
N GLU A 41 -20.50 6.39 15.89
CA GLU A 41 -20.72 7.80 16.23
C GLU A 41 -19.40 8.58 16.33
N GLU A 42 -18.36 7.97 16.93
CA GLU A 42 -17.03 8.58 17.03
C GLU A 42 -16.39 8.72 15.66
N ARG A 43 -16.48 7.67 14.82
CA ARG A 43 -15.93 7.64 13.47
C ARG A 43 -16.61 8.69 12.58
N GLU A 44 -17.93 8.71 12.53
CA GLU A 44 -18.70 9.72 11.77
C GLU A 44 -18.36 11.14 12.21
N ARG A 45 -18.29 11.39 13.52
CA ARG A 45 -17.90 12.70 14.06
C ARG A 45 -16.49 13.10 13.63
N ALA A 46 -15.53 12.18 13.64
CA ALA A 46 -14.17 12.46 13.20
C ALA A 46 -14.12 12.78 11.70
N VAL A 47 -14.75 11.97 10.85
CA VAL A 47 -14.83 12.17 9.41
C VAL A 47 -15.55 13.47 9.06
N LYS A 48 -16.66 13.79 9.70
CA LYS A 48 -17.42 15.02 9.46
C LYS A 48 -16.59 16.28 9.71
N ASN A 49 -15.69 16.24 10.70
CA ASN A 49 -14.92 17.39 11.17
C ASN A 49 -13.53 17.53 10.47
N CYS A 50 -13.31 16.90 9.33
CA CYS A 50 -12.10 17.07 8.53
C CYS A 50 -12.45 17.38 7.07
N ASP A 51 -11.46 17.84 6.30
CA ASP A 51 -11.61 18.11 4.88
C ASP A 51 -11.24 16.88 4.05
N MET A 52 -10.31 16.07 4.54
CA MET A 52 -9.84 14.84 3.91
C MET A 52 -9.47 13.82 4.97
N VAL A 53 -9.69 12.55 4.66
CA VAL A 53 -9.33 11.42 5.51
C VAL A 53 -8.13 10.68 4.91
N ILE A 54 -7.12 10.38 5.72
CA ILE A 54 -6.05 9.44 5.40
C ILE A 54 -6.24 8.23 6.31
N SER A 55 -6.69 7.13 5.75
CA SER A 55 -6.94 5.90 6.52
C SER A 55 -5.69 5.03 6.53
N MET A 56 -5.08 4.92 7.72
CA MET A 56 -3.90 4.07 7.99
C MET A 56 -4.29 2.81 8.77
N LEU A 57 -5.54 2.44 8.73
CA LEU A 57 -6.10 1.26 9.39
C LEU A 57 -5.67 -0.05 8.69
N PRO A 58 -5.82 -1.20 9.34
CA PRO A 58 -5.80 -2.48 8.63
C PRO A 58 -6.85 -2.51 7.50
N ALA A 59 -6.49 -3.12 6.35
CA ALA A 59 -7.26 -3.05 5.10
C ALA A 59 -8.77 -3.32 5.24
N ARG A 60 -9.14 -4.29 6.10
CA ARG A 60 -10.54 -4.67 6.35
C ARG A 60 -11.42 -3.58 6.95
N PHE A 61 -10.84 -2.49 7.46
CA PHE A 61 -11.59 -1.40 8.12
C PHE A 61 -11.68 -0.13 7.26
N HIS A 62 -11.12 -0.16 6.06
CA HIS A 62 -11.21 1.02 5.19
C HIS A 62 -12.62 1.25 4.68
N ILE A 63 -13.42 0.17 4.54
CA ILE A 63 -14.75 0.29 3.93
C ILE A 63 -15.70 1.14 4.79
N GLU A 64 -15.73 0.94 6.10
CA GLU A 64 -16.60 1.71 6.99
C GLU A 64 -16.22 3.20 6.97
N VAL A 65 -14.92 3.49 6.89
CA VAL A 65 -14.44 4.88 6.76
C VAL A 65 -14.79 5.47 5.40
N ALA A 66 -14.73 4.67 4.34
CA ALA A 66 -15.08 5.09 2.99
C ALA A 66 -16.58 5.42 2.88
N GLU A 67 -17.45 4.61 3.46
CA GLU A 67 -18.89 4.87 3.53
C GLU A 67 -19.21 6.16 4.28
N ASP A 68 -18.52 6.42 5.39
CA ASP A 68 -18.66 7.69 6.11
C ASP A 68 -18.15 8.86 5.26
N CYS A 69 -17.03 8.68 4.53
CA CYS A 69 -16.52 9.70 3.60
C CYS A 69 -17.52 10.02 2.49
N ILE A 70 -18.18 9.01 1.91
CA ILE A 70 -19.28 9.19 0.95
C ILE A 70 -20.43 9.99 1.60
N THR A 71 -20.83 9.60 2.80
CA THR A 71 -21.95 10.21 3.52
C THR A 71 -21.70 11.69 3.80
N PHE A 72 -20.50 12.04 4.23
CA PHE A 72 -20.15 13.41 4.63
C PHE A 72 -19.43 14.21 3.55
N GLY A 73 -19.29 13.67 2.32
CA GLY A 73 -18.68 14.38 1.20
C GLY A 73 -17.18 14.64 1.43
N LYS A 74 -16.42 13.64 1.90
CA LYS A 74 -15.00 13.77 2.19
C LYS A 74 -14.15 12.94 1.24
N ASN A 75 -12.99 13.47 0.86
CA ASN A 75 -11.98 12.72 0.11
C ASN A 75 -11.29 11.70 1.01
N LEU A 76 -10.88 10.58 0.43
CA LEU A 76 -10.21 9.48 1.14
C LEU A 76 -8.90 9.10 0.47
N VAL A 77 -7.86 8.88 1.29
CA VAL A 77 -6.58 8.30 0.85
C VAL A 77 -6.28 7.08 1.71
N THR A 78 -5.82 5.98 1.11
CA THR A 78 -5.38 4.78 1.81
C THR A 78 -4.20 4.11 1.10
N ALA A 79 -3.33 3.47 1.87
CA ALA A 79 -2.18 2.74 1.36
C ALA A 79 -2.49 1.31 0.92
N SER A 80 -3.70 0.81 1.15
CA SER A 80 -4.06 -0.58 0.87
C SER A 80 -4.53 -0.80 -0.56
N TYR A 81 -4.41 -2.05 -1.01
CA TYR A 81 -5.01 -2.51 -2.26
C TYR A 81 -6.51 -2.24 -2.29
N ILE A 82 -7.02 -1.95 -3.47
CA ILE A 82 -8.46 -1.79 -3.70
C ILE A 82 -9.14 -3.14 -3.49
N SER A 83 -10.12 -3.20 -2.57
CA SER A 83 -11.03 -4.34 -2.43
C SER A 83 -12.24 -4.20 -3.35
N ASP A 84 -12.97 -5.30 -3.58
CA ASP A 84 -14.20 -5.28 -4.38
C ASP A 84 -15.25 -4.35 -3.77
N GLU A 85 -15.35 -4.32 -2.43
CA GLU A 85 -16.25 -3.41 -1.72
C GLU A 85 -15.87 -1.95 -1.96
N MET A 86 -14.57 -1.62 -1.91
CA MET A 86 -14.07 -0.28 -2.20
C MET A 86 -14.35 0.10 -3.66
N GLN A 87 -14.13 -0.82 -4.60
CA GLN A 87 -14.41 -0.61 -6.02
C GLN A 87 -15.90 -0.33 -6.29
N ASN A 88 -16.80 -0.95 -5.54
CA ASN A 88 -18.24 -0.72 -5.66
C ASN A 88 -18.67 0.72 -5.29
N LEU A 89 -17.88 1.42 -4.50
CA LEU A 89 -18.13 2.83 -4.14
C LEU A 89 -17.72 3.83 -5.24
N ASP A 90 -17.03 3.39 -6.28
CA ASP A 90 -16.47 4.27 -7.33
C ASP A 90 -17.53 5.18 -7.98
N LYS A 91 -18.68 4.60 -8.34
CA LYS A 91 -19.78 5.35 -8.98
C LYS A 91 -20.33 6.44 -8.08
N GLU A 92 -20.53 6.14 -6.80
CA GLU A 92 -21.09 7.09 -5.84
C GLU A 92 -20.08 8.19 -5.50
N ALA A 93 -18.81 7.83 -5.30
CA ALA A 93 -17.74 8.79 -5.09
C ALA A 93 -17.62 9.78 -6.25
N LYS A 94 -17.60 9.28 -7.49
CA LYS A 94 -17.57 10.11 -8.71
C LYS A 94 -18.80 11.01 -8.84
N ALA A 95 -19.99 10.49 -8.56
CA ALA A 95 -21.22 11.28 -8.62
C ALA A 95 -21.23 12.44 -7.63
N LYS A 96 -20.52 12.30 -6.51
CA LYS A 96 -20.36 13.36 -5.48
C LYS A 96 -19.11 14.22 -5.70
N GLY A 97 -18.35 14.00 -6.78
CA GLY A 97 -17.10 14.73 -7.06
C GLY A 97 -15.99 14.43 -6.05
N LEU A 98 -16.00 13.26 -5.40
CA LEU A 98 -15.02 12.87 -4.41
C LEU A 98 -13.86 12.12 -5.06
N VAL A 99 -12.68 12.26 -4.45
CA VAL A 99 -11.47 11.51 -4.79
C VAL A 99 -11.22 10.46 -3.72
N PHE A 100 -11.28 9.19 -4.12
CA PHE A 100 -10.86 8.06 -3.31
C PHE A 100 -9.57 7.50 -3.91
N MET A 101 -8.44 7.83 -3.28
CA MET A 101 -7.12 7.45 -3.76
C MET A 101 -6.60 6.28 -2.92
N ASN A 102 -6.67 5.11 -3.48
CA ASN A 102 -6.17 3.88 -2.88
C ASN A 102 -4.76 3.58 -3.40
N GLU A 103 -4.10 2.59 -2.80
CA GLU A 103 -2.78 2.12 -3.24
C GLU A 103 -1.70 3.22 -3.20
N ILE A 104 -1.76 4.12 -2.20
CA ILE A 104 -0.79 5.20 -2.01
C ILE A 104 0.13 4.86 -0.84
N GLY A 105 0.80 3.73 -0.95
CA GLY A 105 1.80 3.23 -0.01
C GLY A 105 3.17 3.06 -0.64
N VAL A 106 3.93 2.11 -0.14
CA VAL A 106 5.20 1.67 -0.73
C VAL A 106 4.93 0.57 -1.77
N ASP A 107 4.19 -0.47 -1.37
CA ASP A 107 3.70 -1.59 -2.14
C ASP A 107 2.33 -2.00 -1.55
N PRO A 108 1.25 -1.57 -2.20
CA PRO A 108 1.15 -0.85 -3.47
C PRO A 108 1.34 0.68 -3.36
N GLY A 109 1.99 1.27 -4.35
CA GLY A 109 2.10 2.72 -4.51
C GLY A 109 3.40 3.18 -5.16
N ILE A 110 4.46 3.40 -4.38
CA ILE A 110 5.75 3.89 -4.88
C ILE A 110 6.35 2.92 -5.91
N ASP A 111 6.17 1.62 -5.73
CA ASP A 111 6.55 0.58 -6.67
C ASP A 111 5.93 0.80 -8.05
N HIS A 112 4.62 1.04 -8.13
CA HIS A 112 3.91 1.33 -9.39
C HIS A 112 4.35 2.65 -10.00
N MET A 113 4.48 3.70 -9.20
CA MET A 113 4.92 5.02 -9.68
C MET A 113 6.35 4.97 -10.21
N SER A 114 7.25 4.23 -9.56
CA SER A 114 8.62 4.06 -10.04
C SER A 114 8.69 3.21 -11.29
N ALA A 115 7.88 2.15 -11.38
CA ALA A 115 7.74 1.33 -12.57
C ALA A 115 7.29 2.17 -13.78
N MET A 116 6.20 2.91 -13.64
CA MET A 116 5.67 3.76 -14.71
C MET A 116 6.67 4.83 -15.13
N LYS A 117 7.37 5.45 -14.18
CA LYS A 117 8.43 6.42 -14.52
C LYS A 117 9.51 5.83 -15.43
N VAL A 118 9.90 4.57 -15.20
CA VAL A 118 10.89 3.88 -16.05
C VAL A 118 10.29 3.52 -17.40
N ILE A 119 9.07 2.97 -17.42
CA ILE A 119 8.36 2.55 -18.63
C ILE A 119 8.11 3.75 -19.53
N ASP A 120 7.57 4.84 -18.99
CA ASP A 120 7.29 6.06 -19.76
C ASP A 120 8.57 6.67 -20.33
N ASN A 121 9.67 6.72 -19.56
CA ASN A 121 10.94 7.22 -20.07
C ASN A 121 11.51 6.36 -21.23
N ILE A 122 11.24 5.06 -21.26
CA ILE A 122 11.60 4.19 -22.39
C ILE A 122 10.73 4.52 -23.61
N ARG A 123 9.43 4.66 -23.44
CA ARG A 123 8.46 4.96 -24.48
C ARG A 123 8.70 6.35 -25.08
N ASP A 124 8.92 7.35 -24.27
CA ASP A 124 9.20 8.74 -24.70
C ASP A 124 10.45 8.85 -25.57
N LYS A 125 11.40 7.94 -25.36
CA LYS A 125 12.60 7.83 -26.20
C LYS A 125 12.41 6.95 -27.44
N GLY A 126 11.19 6.53 -27.75
CA GLY A 126 10.86 5.64 -28.86
C GLY A 126 11.32 4.18 -28.65
N GLY A 127 11.66 3.80 -27.43
CA GLY A 127 12.03 2.45 -27.07
C GLY A 127 10.83 1.51 -26.96
N LYS A 128 11.08 0.21 -27.10
CA LYS A 128 10.09 -0.85 -26.88
C LYS A 128 10.44 -1.63 -25.61
N LEU A 129 9.46 -1.78 -24.73
CA LEU A 129 9.61 -2.61 -23.55
C LEU A 129 9.53 -4.09 -23.95
N LEU A 130 10.57 -4.86 -23.68
CA LEU A 130 10.65 -6.29 -23.99
C LEU A 130 10.49 -7.16 -22.75
N LEU A 131 10.95 -6.68 -21.61
CA LEU A 131 10.88 -7.37 -20.33
C LEU A 131 10.64 -6.34 -19.23
N PHE A 132 9.77 -6.67 -18.32
CA PHE A 132 9.55 -5.93 -17.08
C PHE A 132 9.48 -6.89 -15.89
N GLU A 133 10.35 -6.69 -14.93
CA GLU A 133 10.37 -7.40 -13.65
C GLU A 133 10.50 -6.40 -12.53
N SER A 134 9.65 -6.52 -11.54
CA SER A 134 9.67 -5.70 -10.32
C SER A 134 9.81 -6.60 -9.10
N PHE A 135 10.79 -6.32 -8.28
CA PHE A 135 11.08 -7.10 -7.07
C PHE A 135 10.83 -6.25 -5.83
N THR A 136 10.16 -6.83 -4.86
CA THR A 136 9.93 -6.19 -3.57
C THR A 136 10.08 -7.19 -2.43
N GLY A 137 10.55 -6.73 -1.29
CA GLY A 137 10.67 -7.54 -0.09
C GLY A 137 10.93 -6.67 1.14
N GLY A 138 10.37 -7.08 2.28
CA GLY A 138 10.63 -6.44 3.57
C GLY A 138 11.95 -6.94 4.14
N LEU A 139 13.07 -6.38 3.68
CA LEU A 139 14.41 -6.78 4.09
C LEU A 139 14.88 -5.96 5.30
N VAL A 140 15.78 -6.55 6.09
CA VAL A 140 16.45 -5.85 7.17
C VAL A 140 17.64 -5.07 6.60
N ALA A 141 17.76 -3.80 6.99
CA ALA A 141 18.93 -3.00 6.64
C ALA A 141 20.21 -3.64 7.22
N PRO A 142 21.34 -3.63 6.49
CA PRO A 142 22.57 -4.29 6.93
C PRO A 142 23.02 -3.92 8.34
N GLU A 143 22.87 -2.65 8.73
CA GLU A 143 23.21 -2.16 10.07
C GLU A 143 22.30 -2.68 11.20
N SER A 144 21.18 -3.27 10.84
CA SER A 144 20.20 -3.84 11.77
C SER A 144 20.10 -5.35 11.68
N ASP A 145 20.92 -5.99 10.83
CA ASP A 145 20.94 -7.43 10.61
C ASP A 145 21.81 -8.11 11.69
N ASP A 146 21.19 -8.48 12.78
CA ASP A 146 21.84 -8.98 14.01
C ASP A 146 21.35 -10.39 14.42
N ASN A 147 20.72 -11.14 13.51
CA ASN A 147 20.21 -12.47 13.80
C ASN A 147 20.43 -13.45 12.63
N LEU A 148 20.46 -14.75 12.95
CA LEU A 148 20.72 -15.82 11.97
C LEU A 148 19.67 -15.97 10.86
N TRP A 149 18.50 -15.36 11.03
CA TRP A 149 17.45 -15.38 10.02
C TRP A 149 17.61 -14.29 8.97
N ASN A 150 18.49 -13.31 9.20
CA ASN A 150 18.63 -12.09 8.38
C ASN A 150 17.27 -11.42 8.16
N TYR A 151 16.38 -11.50 9.16
CA TYR A 151 15.01 -11.04 9.09
C TYR A 151 14.50 -10.49 10.43
N LYS A 152 13.68 -9.45 10.36
CA LYS A 152 12.92 -8.90 11.49
C LYS A 152 11.51 -8.53 11.03
N PHE A 153 10.52 -8.71 11.92
CA PHE A 153 9.19 -8.18 11.68
C PHE A 153 9.19 -6.67 11.93
N THR A 154 9.12 -5.89 10.87
CA THR A 154 9.14 -4.43 10.92
C THR A 154 7.76 -3.80 10.81
N TRP A 155 6.75 -4.60 10.51
CA TRP A 155 5.36 -4.22 10.38
C TRP A 155 4.46 -5.36 10.90
N ASN A 156 3.29 -5.60 10.32
CA ASN A 156 2.35 -6.60 10.83
C ASN A 156 2.86 -8.05 10.60
N PRO A 157 3.27 -8.79 11.66
CA PRO A 157 3.82 -10.15 11.50
C PRO A 157 2.83 -11.12 10.85
N ARG A 158 1.53 -10.99 11.12
CA ARG A 158 0.49 -11.83 10.52
C ARG A 158 0.48 -11.67 9.00
N ASN A 159 0.53 -10.46 8.49
CA ASN A 159 0.52 -10.20 7.06
C ASN A 159 1.76 -10.77 6.37
N VAL A 160 2.92 -10.70 7.03
CA VAL A 160 4.16 -11.32 6.51
C VAL A 160 4.02 -12.83 6.40
N VAL A 161 3.52 -13.49 7.43
CA VAL A 161 3.29 -14.95 7.41
C VAL A 161 2.25 -15.35 6.36
N LEU A 162 1.18 -14.57 6.22
CA LEU A 162 0.10 -14.86 5.27
C LEU A 162 0.47 -14.48 3.83
N ALA A 163 1.47 -13.66 3.60
CA ALA A 163 1.91 -13.27 2.25
C ALA A 163 2.27 -14.49 1.39
N GLY A 164 2.88 -15.52 2.00
CA GLY A 164 3.19 -16.79 1.34
C GLY A 164 1.97 -17.68 1.05
N GLN A 165 0.78 -17.34 1.51
CA GLN A 165 -0.44 -18.14 1.30
C GLN A 165 -1.29 -17.64 0.12
N GLY A 166 -0.74 -16.86 -0.77
CA GLY A 166 -1.44 -16.12 -1.83
C GLY A 166 -1.93 -16.94 -3.03
N GLY A 167 -1.83 -18.27 -3.02
CA GLY A 167 -2.25 -19.12 -4.14
C GLY A 167 -1.17 -19.30 -5.21
N ALA A 168 -1.58 -19.65 -6.43
CA ALA A 168 -0.67 -19.83 -7.55
C ALA A 168 -0.08 -18.51 -8.06
N ALA A 169 1.08 -18.57 -8.70
CA ALA A 169 1.61 -17.45 -9.46
C ALA A 169 1.28 -17.60 -10.94
N GLU A 170 0.91 -16.48 -11.56
CA GLU A 170 0.52 -16.37 -12.96
C GLU A 170 1.21 -15.17 -13.59
N PHE A 171 1.89 -15.38 -14.70
CA PHE A 171 2.63 -14.32 -15.41
C PHE A 171 2.88 -14.69 -16.87
N LEU A 172 3.32 -13.71 -17.67
CA LEU A 172 3.80 -13.94 -19.03
C LEU A 172 5.33 -14.04 -19.04
N GLN A 173 5.85 -15.00 -19.76
CA GLN A 173 7.27 -15.13 -20.05
C GLN A 173 7.47 -15.51 -21.50
N GLU A 174 8.22 -14.70 -22.26
CA GLU A 174 8.44 -14.92 -23.69
C GLU A 174 7.12 -15.07 -24.49
N GLY A 175 6.11 -14.29 -24.13
CA GLY A 175 4.79 -14.34 -24.74
C GLY A 175 3.94 -15.56 -24.37
N LEU A 176 4.42 -16.42 -23.47
CA LEU A 176 3.70 -17.61 -23.02
C LEU A 176 3.16 -17.42 -21.61
N TYR A 177 1.92 -17.83 -21.43
CA TYR A 177 1.31 -17.90 -20.11
C TYR A 177 2.00 -18.94 -19.24
N LYS A 178 2.41 -18.54 -18.05
CA LYS A 178 3.02 -19.39 -17.03
C LYS A 178 2.15 -19.44 -15.80
N TYR A 179 2.00 -20.65 -15.28
CA TYR A 179 1.28 -20.94 -14.06
C TYR A 179 2.16 -21.78 -13.13
N ILE A 180 2.37 -21.31 -11.91
CA ILE A 180 3.11 -22.05 -10.88
C ILE A 180 2.14 -22.33 -9.73
N PRO A 181 1.75 -23.60 -9.49
CA PRO A 181 0.91 -23.94 -8.37
C PRO A 181 1.62 -23.64 -7.04
N TYR A 182 0.85 -23.25 -6.03
CA TYR A 182 1.38 -22.82 -4.73
C TYR A 182 2.41 -23.78 -4.12
N ASN A 183 2.17 -25.08 -4.18
CA ASN A 183 3.07 -26.10 -3.62
C ASN A 183 4.41 -26.24 -4.34
N ARG A 184 4.59 -25.54 -5.48
CA ARG A 184 5.84 -25.49 -6.25
C ARG A 184 6.45 -24.09 -6.30
N LEU A 185 5.82 -23.10 -5.72
CA LEU A 185 6.22 -21.69 -5.82
C LEU A 185 7.68 -21.50 -5.37
N PHE A 186 8.04 -21.99 -4.20
CA PHE A 186 9.39 -21.88 -3.64
C PHE A 186 10.41 -22.90 -4.20
N ARG A 187 10.01 -23.70 -5.18
CA ARG A 187 10.93 -24.60 -5.92
C ARG A 187 11.36 -24.01 -7.25
N ARG A 188 10.78 -22.88 -7.64
CA ARG A 188 11.08 -22.17 -8.87
C ARG A 188 11.46 -20.74 -8.52
N THR A 189 12.69 -20.61 -8.06
CA THR A 189 13.27 -19.34 -7.62
C THR A 189 14.40 -18.96 -8.56
N GLU A 190 14.72 -17.67 -8.57
CA GLU A 190 15.84 -17.10 -9.29
C GLU A 190 16.74 -16.34 -8.31
N LEU A 191 18.02 -16.24 -8.63
CA LEU A 191 18.96 -15.47 -7.83
C LEU A 191 19.22 -14.13 -8.49
N ILE A 192 18.91 -13.05 -7.78
CA ILE A 192 19.28 -11.69 -8.17
C ILE A 192 20.42 -11.17 -7.30
N LYS A 193 21.28 -10.34 -7.87
CA LYS A 193 22.33 -9.64 -7.14
C LYS A 193 21.97 -8.18 -7.05
N ILE A 194 21.99 -7.64 -5.83
CA ILE A 194 21.82 -6.21 -5.58
C ILE A 194 23.16 -5.68 -5.07
N ASP A 195 23.74 -4.71 -5.78
CA ASP A 195 25.04 -4.15 -5.43
C ASP A 195 24.98 -3.49 -4.06
N GLY A 196 25.95 -3.81 -3.20
CA GLY A 196 26.00 -3.39 -1.81
C GLY A 196 25.17 -4.22 -0.83
N TYR A 197 24.25 -5.08 -1.32
CA TYR A 197 23.36 -5.86 -0.46
C TYR A 197 23.51 -7.38 -0.61
N GLY A 198 24.19 -7.86 -1.65
CA GLY A 198 24.43 -9.28 -1.85
C GLY A 198 23.48 -9.97 -2.82
N LYS A 199 23.24 -11.25 -2.61
CA LYS A 199 22.38 -12.09 -3.46
C LYS A 199 21.08 -12.41 -2.72
N PHE A 200 19.98 -12.35 -3.46
CA PHE A 200 18.65 -12.66 -2.96
C PHE A 200 17.99 -13.70 -3.83
N GLU A 201 17.28 -14.60 -3.20
CA GLU A 201 16.44 -15.57 -3.87
C GLU A 201 15.04 -14.96 -4.04
N VAL A 202 14.56 -14.91 -5.29
CA VAL A 202 13.26 -14.32 -5.63
C VAL A 202 12.34 -15.37 -6.22
N TYR A 203 11.05 -15.18 -6.06
CA TYR A 203 10.01 -16.07 -6.60
C TYR A 203 8.86 -15.25 -7.16
N ALA A 204 8.13 -15.84 -8.11
CA ALA A 204 6.97 -15.21 -8.72
C ALA A 204 5.82 -15.03 -7.70
N ASN A 205 5.19 -13.85 -7.69
CA ASN A 205 4.16 -13.50 -6.74
C ASN A 205 2.79 -13.43 -7.41
N ARG A 206 1.84 -14.24 -6.94
CA ARG A 206 0.40 -14.21 -7.29
C ARG A 206 0.13 -13.99 -8.79
N ASN A 207 -0.96 -13.32 -9.13
CA ASN A 207 -1.32 -12.99 -10.50
C ASN A 207 -0.71 -11.65 -10.91
N SER A 208 0.31 -11.70 -11.76
CA SER A 208 0.98 -10.53 -12.34
C SER A 208 0.40 -10.10 -13.69
N LEU A 209 -0.55 -10.86 -14.27
CA LEU A 209 -1.14 -10.55 -15.57
C LEU A 209 -1.92 -9.23 -15.57
N LYS A 210 -2.56 -8.91 -14.44
CA LYS A 210 -3.31 -7.66 -14.29
C LYS A 210 -2.47 -6.40 -14.55
N TYR A 211 -1.17 -6.47 -14.31
CA TYR A 211 -0.27 -5.33 -14.50
C TYR A 211 0.04 -5.07 -15.97
N HIS A 212 -0.10 -6.06 -16.84
CA HIS A 212 0.02 -5.88 -18.29
C HIS A 212 -0.98 -4.82 -18.79
N ASP A 213 -2.23 -4.92 -18.34
CA ASP A 213 -3.28 -3.99 -18.75
C ASP A 213 -3.13 -2.62 -18.05
N VAL A 214 -2.68 -2.60 -16.80
CA VAL A 214 -2.51 -1.36 -16.02
C VAL A 214 -1.34 -0.53 -16.52
N TYR A 215 -0.25 -1.16 -16.92
CA TYR A 215 0.95 -0.47 -17.40
C TYR A 215 0.94 -0.22 -18.92
N GLY A 216 -0.02 -0.77 -19.67
CA GLY A 216 -0.15 -0.62 -21.14
C GLY A 216 0.94 -1.41 -21.88
#